data_082560e0332bc07246262c46371a4921
#
_entry.id   082560e0332bc07246262c46371a4921
#
_cell.length_a   1.000
_cell.length_b   1.000
_cell.length_c   1.000
_cell.angle_alpha   90.00
_cell.angle_beta   90.00
_cell.angle_gamma   90.00
#
_symmetry.space_group_name_H-M   'P 1'
#
loop_
_entity.id
_entity.type
_entity.pdbx_description
1 polymer ?
#
loop_
_entity_poly.entity_id
_entity_poly.type
_entity_poly.pdbx_seq_one_letter_code
_entity_poly.pdbx_strand_id
1 'polypeptide(L)'
;MKKYILIALVFIGTTVAAQNTNQPKLETRGTLTVATYFYDNGSVQQEGTFNKNGALEGLWTSYDFKGDKLTQGNYSNGIKTGKWFFWTENSLKEVDFVDSKITSINEWNRKSELAISMK
;
A
#
# COMPACT_ATOMS: atom_id res chain seq x y z
N MET A 1 29.07 13.33 -19.81
CA MET A 1 28.41 13.68 -19.55
C MET A 1 27.55 14.39 -20.27
N LYS A 2 27.37 14.64 -20.88
CA LYS A 2 26.62 15.34 -21.59
C LYS A 2 25.51 14.65 -22.09
N LYS A 3 25.52 13.56 -22.33
CA LYS A 3 24.48 12.88 -22.83
C LYS A 3 23.30 12.96 -22.04
N TYR A 4 23.39 12.89 -20.91
CA TYR A 4 22.22 12.89 -20.14
C TYR A 4 21.39 14.03 -20.42
N ILE A 5 21.92 14.90 -20.70
CA ILE A 5 21.27 16.03 -20.97
C ILE A 5 20.25 15.84 -21.92
N LEU A 6 20.52 15.44 -22.99
CA LEU A 6 19.64 15.36 -23.93
C LEU A 6 18.57 14.59 -23.53
N ILE A 7 18.78 13.77 -22.81
CA ILE A 7 17.81 12.97 -22.39
C ILE A 7 16.74 13.71 -21.90
N ALA A 8 17.06 14.53 -21.28
CA ALA A 8 16.11 15.34 -20.71
C ALA A 8 15.12 15.74 -21.66
N LEU A 9 15.54 16.10 -22.60
CA LEU A 9 14.73 16.58 -23.44
C LEU A 9 13.74 15.82 -23.84
N VAL A 10 13.87 15.09 -23.91
CA VAL A 10 13.05 14.48 -24.41
C VAL A 10 11.96 14.37 -23.91
N PHE A 11 11.67 14.36 -23.67
CA PHE A 11 10.86 14.29 -23.15
C PHE A 11 10.19 14.71 -23.28
N ILE A 12 10.42 14.84 -23.45
CA ILE A 12 10.16 15.30 -23.76
C ILE A 12 9.00 15.43 -23.51
N GLY A 13 8.87 15.29 -22.82
CA GLY A 13 7.87 15.70 -22.21
C GLY A 13 6.62 15.64 -22.80
N THR A 14 6.46 15.72 -23.54
CA THR A 14 5.37 15.71 -24.22
C THR A 14 4.36 14.86 -23.65
N THR A 15 4.40 13.74 -24.00
CA THR A 15 3.33 12.90 -23.63
C THR A 15 3.43 12.66 -22.23
N VAL A 16 4.51 12.91 -21.73
CA VAL A 16 4.66 12.80 -20.37
C VAL A 16 3.48 13.20 -19.58
N ALA A 17 2.94 14.27 -19.86
CA ALA A 17 1.83 14.72 -19.11
C ALA A 17 0.77 13.65 -18.90
N ALA A 18 0.42 12.99 -19.88
CA ALA A 18 -0.60 12.00 -19.76
C ALA A 18 -0.23 10.87 -18.84
N GLN A 19 1.00 10.55 -18.78
CA GLN A 19 1.38 9.45 -17.96
C GLN A 19 1.49 9.78 -16.52
N ASN A 20 1.64 11.01 -16.20
CA ASN A 20 1.77 11.41 -14.82
C ASN A 20 0.60 11.11 -13.92
N THR A 21 -0.54 10.83 -14.47
CA THR A 21 -1.68 10.57 -13.62
C THR A 21 -1.50 9.31 -12.79
N ASN A 22 -0.64 8.40 -13.23
CA ASN A 22 -0.48 7.16 -12.48
C ASN A 22 0.85 7.07 -11.76
N GLN A 23 1.59 8.17 -11.75
CA GLN A 23 2.87 8.16 -11.07
C GLN A 23 2.70 8.12 -9.55
N PRO A 24 3.57 7.43 -8.84
CA PRO A 24 3.49 7.41 -7.39
C PRO A 24 3.69 8.82 -6.85
N LYS A 25 3.02 9.12 -5.78
CA LYS A 25 3.19 10.40 -5.11
C LYS A 25 4.10 10.14 -3.93
N LEU A 26 5.20 10.87 -3.84
CA LEU A 26 6.15 10.72 -2.76
C LEU A 26 6.25 12.02 -1.99
N GLU A 27 6.27 11.92 -0.68
CA GLU A 27 6.31 13.09 0.16
C GLU A 27 7.26 12.82 1.32
N THR A 28 8.22 13.69 1.53
CA THR A 28 9.21 13.51 2.58
C THR A 28 8.72 14.12 3.89
N ARG A 29 8.85 13.39 4.97
CA ARG A 29 8.53 13.89 6.30
C ARG A 29 9.64 13.49 7.24
N GLY A 30 10.59 14.40 7.48
CA GLY A 30 11.75 14.10 8.29
C GLY A 30 12.60 13.07 7.58
N THR A 31 12.85 11.93 8.21
CA THR A 31 13.63 10.87 7.60
C THR A 31 12.76 9.85 6.89
N LEU A 32 11.43 10.06 6.91
CA LEU A 32 10.51 9.11 6.30
C LEU A 32 10.02 9.63 4.96
N THR A 33 9.66 8.71 4.08
CA THR A 33 9.07 9.04 2.79
C THR A 33 7.70 8.39 2.72
N VAL A 34 6.66 9.21 2.58
CA VAL A 34 5.30 8.71 2.48
C VAL A 34 5.03 8.49 1.00
N ALA A 35 4.58 7.30 0.64
CA ALA A 35 4.36 6.93 -0.75
C ALA A 35 2.91 6.57 -0.99
N THR A 36 2.35 7.03 -2.10
CA THR A 36 1.00 6.68 -2.50
C THR A 36 1.06 6.22 -3.94
N TYR A 37 0.56 5.01 -4.19
CA TYR A 37 0.54 4.42 -5.51
C TYR A 37 -0.89 4.40 -6.01
N PHE A 38 -1.09 4.56 -7.31
CA PHE A 38 -2.43 4.66 -7.88
C PHE A 38 -2.68 3.63 -8.98
N TYR A 39 -3.94 3.24 -9.10
CA TYR A 39 -4.39 2.42 -10.20
C TYR A 39 -4.56 3.33 -11.41
N ASP A 40 -4.73 2.76 -12.58
CA ASP A 40 -4.94 3.53 -13.79
C ASP A 40 -6.15 4.45 -13.72
N ASN A 41 -7.16 4.08 -12.94
CA ASN A 41 -8.35 4.90 -12.83
C ASN A 41 -8.18 6.06 -11.83
N GLY A 42 -6.97 6.22 -11.27
CA GLY A 42 -6.72 7.31 -10.35
C GLY A 42 -6.99 7.00 -8.88
N SER A 43 -7.57 5.84 -8.58
CA SER A 43 -7.83 5.53 -7.18
C SER A 43 -6.55 5.01 -6.53
N VAL A 44 -6.48 5.12 -5.21
CA VAL A 44 -5.29 4.70 -4.48
C VAL A 44 -5.19 3.18 -4.48
N GLN A 45 -4.02 2.67 -4.84
CA GLN A 45 -3.76 1.25 -4.85
C GLN A 45 -3.09 0.84 -3.54
N GLN A 46 -2.17 1.64 -3.06
CA GLN A 46 -1.41 1.29 -1.88
C GLN A 46 -0.76 2.55 -1.31
N GLU A 47 -0.67 2.62 -0.01
CA GLU A 47 0.00 3.76 0.61
C GLU A 47 0.71 3.32 1.87
N GLY A 48 1.81 3.97 2.17
CA GLY A 48 2.62 3.65 3.33
C GLY A 48 3.86 4.50 3.39
N THR A 49 4.81 4.08 4.20
CA THR A 49 5.99 4.88 4.47
C THR A 49 7.26 4.04 4.34
N PHE A 50 8.30 4.66 3.82
CA PHE A 50 9.63 4.06 3.77
C PHE A 50 10.51 4.79 4.76
N ASN A 51 11.45 4.09 5.39
CA ASN A 51 12.37 4.75 6.31
C ASN A 51 13.57 5.27 5.53
N LYS A 52 14.52 5.89 6.21
CA LYS A 52 15.69 6.48 5.55
C LYS A 52 16.54 5.48 4.80
N ASN A 53 16.43 4.21 5.11
CA ASN A 53 17.18 3.19 4.42
C ASN A 53 16.42 2.60 3.23
N GLY A 54 15.22 3.13 2.97
CA GLY A 54 14.43 2.63 1.86
C GLY A 54 13.62 1.40 2.16
N ALA A 55 13.51 1.01 3.43
CA ALA A 55 12.73 -0.16 3.81
C ALA A 55 11.33 0.26 4.22
N LEU A 56 10.36 -0.65 4.06
CA LEU A 56 8.99 -0.37 4.47
C LEU A 56 8.95 -0.18 5.98
N GLU A 57 8.23 0.83 6.42
CA GLU A 57 8.19 1.15 7.83
C GLU A 57 6.80 1.65 8.22
N GLY A 58 6.25 1.14 9.32
CA GLY A 58 4.97 1.59 9.80
C GLY A 58 3.80 1.01 9.04
N LEU A 59 2.67 1.68 9.10
CA LEU A 59 1.43 1.19 8.53
C LEU A 59 1.43 1.22 7.01
N TRP A 60 1.02 0.12 6.40
CA TRP A 60 0.84 0.02 4.96
C TRP A 60 -0.55 -0.50 4.68
N THR A 61 -1.24 0.12 3.74
CA THR A 61 -2.59 -0.24 3.40
C THR A 61 -2.70 -0.41 1.90
N SER A 62 -3.37 -1.48 1.45
CA SER A 62 -3.63 -1.66 0.03
C SER A 62 -5.14 -1.71 -0.19
N TYR A 63 -5.56 -1.26 -1.37
CA TYR A 63 -6.98 -1.13 -1.71
C TYR A 63 -7.25 -1.74 -3.08
N ASP A 64 -8.49 -2.12 -3.33
CA ASP A 64 -8.85 -2.56 -4.66
C ASP A 64 -9.22 -1.28 -5.42
N PHE A 65 -9.48 -1.38 -6.73
CA PHE A 65 -9.70 -0.17 -7.49
C PHE A 65 -11.06 0.48 -7.24
N LYS A 66 -11.90 -0.10 -6.39
CA LYS A 66 -13.14 0.53 -5.99
C LYS A 66 -12.93 1.32 -4.71
N GLY A 67 -11.77 1.16 -4.09
CA GLY A 67 -11.48 1.87 -2.85
C GLY A 67 -11.65 1.06 -1.59
N ASP A 68 -12.00 -0.22 -1.71
CA ASP A 68 -12.16 -1.06 -0.52
C ASP A 68 -10.80 -1.58 -0.08
N LYS A 69 -10.57 -1.68 1.21
CA LYS A 69 -9.31 -2.16 1.71
C LYS A 69 -9.11 -3.64 1.40
N LEU A 70 -7.90 -4.00 1.02
CA LEU A 70 -7.53 -5.39 0.80
C LEU A 70 -6.63 -5.87 1.93
N THR A 71 -5.64 -5.06 2.32
CA THR A 71 -4.74 -5.44 3.41
C THR A 71 -4.33 -4.22 4.18
N GLN A 72 -3.97 -4.43 5.44
CA GLN A 72 -3.43 -3.36 6.26
C GLN A 72 -2.60 -3.97 7.37
N GLY A 73 -1.40 -3.46 7.55
CA GLY A 73 -0.53 -3.98 8.59
C GLY A 73 0.71 -3.12 8.74
N ASN A 74 1.54 -3.49 9.68
CA ASN A 74 2.74 -2.73 9.98
C ASN A 74 4.01 -3.45 9.59
N TYR A 75 4.99 -2.68 9.16
CA TYR A 75 6.32 -3.16 8.89
C TYR A 75 7.27 -2.48 9.86
N SER A 76 8.33 -3.18 10.21
CA SER A 76 9.42 -2.61 10.96
C SER A 76 10.67 -2.93 10.16
N ASN A 77 11.22 -1.90 9.51
CA ASN A 77 12.41 -2.03 8.68
C ASN A 77 12.28 -3.19 7.68
N GLY A 78 11.14 -3.23 6.98
CA GLY A 78 10.90 -4.22 5.94
C GLY A 78 10.35 -5.55 6.41
N ILE A 79 10.17 -5.71 7.72
CA ILE A 79 9.71 -6.97 8.28
C ILE A 79 8.29 -6.81 8.80
N LYS A 80 7.40 -7.73 8.43
CA LYS A 80 6.03 -7.67 8.90
C LYS A 80 5.99 -7.91 10.40
N THR A 81 5.23 -7.09 11.10
CA THR A 81 5.14 -7.22 12.54
C THR A 81 3.75 -6.84 13.00
N GLY A 82 3.32 -7.43 14.10
CA GLY A 82 2.05 -7.10 14.70
C GLY A 82 0.87 -7.67 13.96
N LYS A 83 -0.26 -7.04 14.14
CA LYS A 83 -1.51 -7.53 13.60
C LYS A 83 -1.75 -7.03 12.18
N TRP A 84 -2.05 -7.96 11.29
CA TRP A 84 -2.33 -7.66 9.89
C TRP A 84 -3.75 -8.06 9.56
N PHE A 85 -4.41 -7.28 8.72
CA PHE A 85 -5.78 -7.53 8.32
C PHE A 85 -5.82 -7.79 6.83
N PHE A 86 -6.59 -8.81 6.44
CA PHE A 86 -6.77 -9.16 5.04
C PHE A 86 -8.28 -9.27 4.81
N TRP A 87 -8.81 -8.43 3.93
CA TRP A 87 -10.23 -8.41 3.64
C TRP A 87 -10.51 -9.07 2.31
N THR A 88 -11.58 -9.85 2.27
CA THR A 88 -12.09 -10.37 1.02
C THR A 88 -13.53 -9.91 0.98
N GLU A 89 -14.24 -10.25 -0.09
CA GLU A 89 -15.62 -9.87 -0.20
C GLU A 89 -16.46 -10.41 0.96
N ASN A 90 -16.16 -11.58 1.41
CA ASN A 90 -16.97 -12.25 2.43
C ASN A 90 -16.31 -12.46 3.78
N SER A 91 -15.08 -12.11 3.94
CA SER A 91 -14.41 -12.41 5.21
C SER A 91 -13.34 -11.39 5.56
N LEU A 92 -12.95 -11.43 6.82
CA LEU A 92 -11.84 -10.65 7.35
C LEU A 92 -10.92 -11.64 8.05
N LYS A 93 -9.65 -11.63 7.67
CA LYS A 93 -8.68 -12.49 8.30
C LYS A 93 -7.72 -11.61 9.07
N GLU A 94 -7.49 -11.93 10.33
CA GLU A 94 -6.59 -11.19 11.18
C GLU A 94 -5.41 -12.09 11.48
N VAL A 95 -4.22 -11.65 11.15
CA VAL A 95 -3.02 -12.47 11.26
C VAL A 95 -2.00 -11.75 12.11
N ASP A 96 -1.45 -12.43 13.10
CA ASP A 96 -0.40 -11.83 13.93
C ASP A 96 0.95 -12.30 13.44
N PHE A 97 1.87 -11.36 13.26
CA PHE A 97 3.22 -11.65 12.80
C PHE A 97 4.26 -11.28 13.84
N VAL A 98 5.29 -12.10 13.95
CA VAL A 98 6.47 -11.78 14.73
C VAL A 98 7.64 -12.09 13.81
N ASP A 99 8.40 -11.07 13.41
CA ASP A 99 9.52 -11.20 12.49
C ASP A 99 9.11 -11.91 11.20
N SER A 100 8.00 -11.48 10.62
CA SER A 100 7.46 -12.00 9.37
C SER A 100 6.97 -13.44 9.46
N LYS A 101 6.86 -13.98 10.66
CA LYS A 101 6.34 -15.33 10.85
C LYS A 101 4.95 -15.21 11.45
N ILE A 102 4.03 -16.04 10.97
CA ILE A 102 2.67 -16.03 11.45
C ILE A 102 2.59 -16.75 12.78
N THR A 103 2.05 -16.10 13.80
CA THR A 103 1.90 -16.69 15.12
C THR A 103 0.46 -17.00 15.46
N SER A 104 -0.50 -16.35 14.82
CA SER A 104 -1.91 -16.69 15.01
C SER A 104 -2.74 -16.17 13.86
N ILE A 105 -3.88 -16.80 13.61
CA ILE A 105 -4.80 -16.41 12.57
C ILE A 105 -6.22 -16.52 13.09
N ASN A 106 -7.01 -15.46 12.90
CA ASN A 106 -8.42 -15.49 13.20
C ASN A 106 -9.16 -15.08 11.95
N GLU A 107 -10.27 -15.70 11.66
CA GLU A 107 -11.02 -15.37 10.47
C GLU A 107 -12.49 -15.21 10.80
N TRP A 108 -13.11 -14.16 10.31
CA TRP A 108 -14.53 -13.92 10.48
C TRP A 108 -15.18 -13.92 9.12
N ASN A 109 -16.32 -14.62 9.03
CA ASN A 109 -17.05 -14.69 7.80
C ASN A 109 -18.11 -13.59 7.86
N ARG A 110 -18.10 -12.69 6.89
CA ARG A 110 -19.05 -11.59 6.89
C ARG A 110 -20.49 -12.02 6.95
N LYS A 111 -20.85 -13.11 6.29
CA LYS A 111 -22.22 -13.57 6.32
C LYS A 111 -22.62 -13.99 7.73
N SER A 112 -21.72 -14.62 8.45
CA SER A 112 -22.01 -15.05 9.79
C SER A 112 -22.25 -13.83 10.68
N GLU A 113 -21.43 -12.81 10.52
CA GLU A 113 -21.58 -11.60 11.30
C GLU A 113 -22.89 -10.92 11.01
N LEU A 114 -23.31 -10.85 9.75
CA LEU A 114 -24.54 -10.23 9.40
C LEU A 114 -25.71 -11.02 9.99
N ALA A 115 -25.64 -12.33 9.93
CA ALA A 115 -26.70 -13.16 10.49
C ALA A 115 -26.81 -12.93 11.98
N ILE A 116 -25.69 -12.84 12.68
CA ILE A 116 -25.70 -12.59 14.10
C ILE A 116 -26.28 -11.23 14.42
N SER A 117 -25.88 -10.20 13.70
CA SER A 117 -26.36 -8.87 13.97
C SER A 117 -27.83 -8.66 13.65
N MET A 118 -28.41 -9.52 12.86
CA MET A 118 -29.81 -9.40 12.50
C MET A 118 -30.72 -10.13 13.48
N LYS A 119 -30.18 -10.78 14.46
CA LYS A 119 -30.99 -11.41 15.47
C LYS A 119 -31.31 -10.42 16.57
#